data_690cc5e41fba3235d5f21d3ab7a2ff03
#
_entry.id   690cc5e41fba3235d5f21d3ab7a2ff03
#
_cell.length_a   1.000
_cell.length_b   1.000
_cell.length_c   1.000
_cell.angle_alpha   90.00
_cell.angle_beta   90.00
_cell.angle_gamma   90.00
#
_symmetry.space_group_name_H-M   'P 1'
#
loop_
_entity.id
_entity.type
_entity.pdbx_description
1 polymer ?
#
loop_
_entity_poly.entity_id
_entity_poly.type
_entity_poly.pdbx_seq_one_letter_code
_entity_poly.pdbx_strand_id
1 'polypeptide(L)'
;LLYDVPYEIFTGQAEDAFALPHWVTEGWILKRRNKQKRSRYDFRYVDRQGYHVTIEGLSRSFNKEYWNYAKLISGILRYRMPLTEVVRLIDHLNLEESYINTWKNGVNRALRTFIPDGTVSKDQLCPSCNDVKGLIYEEGCVKCKSCGHTTCS
;
A
#
# COMPACT_ATOMS: atom_id res chain seq x y z
N LEU A 1 -2.88 -3.52 -10.29
CA LEU A 1 -1.65 -3.56 -11.09
C LEU A 1 -1.95 -3.23 -12.56
N LEU A 2 -0.97 -2.74 -13.28
CA LEU A 2 -0.98 -2.62 -14.72
C LEU A 2 0.36 -3.17 -15.24
N TYR A 3 0.31 -4.31 -15.98
CA TYR A 3 1.50 -5.07 -16.39
C TYR A 3 2.41 -5.40 -15.21
N ASP A 4 1.84 -5.96 -14.15
CA ASP A 4 2.48 -6.36 -12.88
C ASP A 4 3.18 -5.24 -12.10
N VAL A 5 2.93 -3.98 -12.48
CA VAL A 5 3.45 -2.79 -11.77
C VAL A 5 2.30 -2.10 -11.03
N PRO A 6 2.51 -1.64 -9.79
CA PRO A 6 1.53 -0.83 -9.08
C PRO A 6 1.08 0.39 -9.89
N TYR A 7 -0.23 0.53 -10.09
CA TYR A 7 -0.83 1.57 -10.90
C TYR A 7 -1.83 2.41 -10.12
N GLU A 8 -2.60 1.78 -9.26
CA GLU A 8 -3.54 2.41 -8.34
C GLU A 8 -3.49 1.69 -7.00
N ILE A 9 -3.68 2.42 -5.91
CA ILE A 9 -3.93 1.87 -4.59
C ILE A 9 -5.30 2.32 -4.09
N PHE A 10 -5.94 1.44 -3.32
CA PHE A 10 -7.18 1.68 -2.62
C PHE A 10 -6.93 1.37 -1.16
N THR A 11 -6.83 2.39 -0.35
CA THR A 11 -6.48 2.25 1.05
C THR A 11 -7.15 3.31 1.90
N GLY A 12 -7.34 2.98 3.14
CA GLY A 12 -7.89 3.83 4.17
C GLY A 12 -7.94 3.05 5.47
N GLN A 13 -8.16 3.74 6.57
CA GLN A 13 -8.50 3.08 7.81
C GLN A 13 -9.92 2.53 7.65
N ALA A 14 -10.09 1.22 7.84
CA ALA A 14 -11.40 0.60 7.81
C ALA A 14 -12.19 1.07 9.05
N GLU A 15 -13.31 1.74 8.81
CA GLU A 15 -14.30 1.97 9.85
C GLU A 15 -15.12 0.69 10.08
N ASP A 16 -15.81 0.58 11.20
CA ASP A 16 -16.58 -0.62 11.61
C ASP A 16 -17.58 -1.13 10.55
N ALA A 17 -17.96 -0.29 9.60
CA ALA A 17 -18.85 -0.65 8.48
C ALA A 17 -18.17 -1.47 7.38
N PHE A 18 -16.84 -1.58 7.35
CA PHE A 18 -16.10 -2.35 6.35
C PHE A 18 -15.57 -3.66 6.94
N ALA A 19 -16.48 -4.58 7.24
CA ALA A 19 -16.12 -5.90 7.73
C ALA A 19 -15.73 -6.83 6.58
N LEU A 20 -14.46 -6.82 6.18
CA LEU A 20 -13.92 -7.84 5.29
C LEU A 20 -13.54 -9.07 6.14
N PRO A 21 -14.03 -10.28 5.82
CA PRO A 21 -13.62 -11.49 6.52
C PRO A 21 -12.11 -11.71 6.45
N HIS A 22 -11.47 -12.09 7.55
CA HIS A 22 -10.02 -12.28 7.66
C HIS A 22 -9.42 -13.28 6.65
N TRP A 23 -10.23 -14.22 6.16
CA TRP A 23 -9.80 -15.22 5.20
C TRP A 23 -9.79 -14.70 3.75
N VAL A 24 -10.33 -13.50 3.48
CA VAL A 24 -10.32 -12.90 2.14
C VAL A 24 -8.97 -12.26 1.90
N THR A 25 -8.16 -12.89 1.07
CA THR A 25 -6.80 -12.43 0.73
C THR A 25 -6.72 -11.81 -0.66
N GLU A 26 -7.75 -12.04 -1.50
CA GLU A 26 -7.78 -11.54 -2.87
C GLU A 26 -9.20 -11.14 -3.30
N GLY A 27 -9.28 -10.36 -4.37
CA GLY A 27 -10.54 -9.90 -4.93
C GLY A 27 -10.36 -8.93 -6.09
N TRP A 28 -11.45 -8.32 -6.51
CA TRP A 28 -11.46 -7.39 -7.65
C TRP A 28 -11.99 -6.03 -7.25
N ILE A 29 -11.32 -4.98 -7.69
CA ILE A 29 -11.85 -3.62 -7.64
C ILE A 29 -12.65 -3.35 -8.91
N LEU A 30 -13.93 -3.11 -8.75
CA LEU A 30 -14.86 -2.80 -9.84
C LEU A 30 -15.09 -1.30 -9.93
N LYS A 31 -14.65 -0.69 -11.03
CA LYS A 31 -14.92 0.72 -11.30
C LYS A 31 -16.25 0.88 -12.00
N ARG A 32 -17.21 1.49 -11.33
CA ARG A 32 -18.53 1.84 -11.87
C ARG A 32 -18.58 3.33 -12.19
N ARG A 33 -19.11 3.69 -13.35
CA ARG A 33 -19.37 5.08 -13.72
C ARG A 33 -20.87 5.33 -13.76
N ASN A 34 -21.33 6.39 -13.11
CA ASN A 34 -22.71 6.83 -13.21
C ASN A 34 -22.92 7.74 -14.45
N LYS A 35 -24.19 8.12 -14.71
CA LYS A 35 -24.55 9.03 -15.82
C LYS A 35 -23.86 10.39 -15.73
N GLN A 36 -23.45 10.82 -14.53
CA GLN A 36 -22.74 12.09 -14.28
C GLN A 36 -21.21 11.93 -14.37
N LYS A 37 -20.71 10.82 -14.95
CA LYS A 37 -19.28 10.46 -15.07
C LYS A 37 -18.51 10.35 -13.74
N ARG A 38 -19.21 10.30 -12.59
CA ARG A 38 -18.58 10.05 -11.30
C ARG A 38 -18.25 8.57 -11.17
N SER A 39 -17.04 8.28 -10.73
CA SER A 39 -16.60 6.89 -10.49
C SER A 39 -16.95 6.46 -9.09
N ARG A 40 -17.53 5.27 -8.97
CA ARG A 40 -17.67 4.50 -7.72
C ARG A 40 -16.76 3.30 -7.83
N TYR A 41 -16.12 2.92 -6.75
CA TYR A 41 -15.30 1.73 -6.65
C TYR A 41 -15.95 0.76 -5.68
N ASP A 42 -16.13 -0.47 -6.13
CA ASP A 42 -16.71 -1.56 -5.34
C ASP A 42 -15.64 -2.65 -5.21
N PHE A 43 -15.63 -3.40 -4.10
CA PHE A 43 -14.77 -4.56 -3.94
C PHE A 43 -15.60 -5.83 -4.07
N ARG A 44 -15.15 -6.76 -4.90
CA ARG A 44 -15.78 -8.07 -5.08
C ARG A 44 -14.81 -9.17 -4.69
N TYR A 45 -15.28 -10.14 -3.95
CA TYR A 45 -14.55 -11.36 -3.63
C TYR A 45 -15.44 -12.59 -3.77
N VAL A 46 -14.86 -13.78 -3.71
CA VAL A 46 -15.60 -15.06 -3.68
C VAL A 46 -15.67 -15.55 -2.25
N ASP A 47 -16.86 -15.88 -1.77
CA ASP A 47 -17.03 -16.44 -0.44
C ASP A 47 -16.61 -17.93 -0.38
N ARG A 48 -16.66 -18.53 0.82
CA ARG A 48 -16.30 -19.93 1.03
C ARG A 48 -17.22 -20.94 0.33
N GLN A 49 -18.39 -20.50 -0.07
CA GLN A 49 -19.39 -21.27 -0.81
C GLN A 49 -19.28 -21.11 -2.33
N GLY A 50 -18.36 -20.24 -2.80
CA GLY A 50 -18.16 -19.96 -4.22
C GLY A 50 -19.01 -18.83 -4.78
N TYR A 51 -19.76 -18.10 -3.96
CA TYR A 51 -20.59 -16.98 -4.41
C TYR A 51 -19.81 -15.67 -4.45
N HIS A 52 -20.16 -14.85 -5.45
CA HIS A 52 -19.61 -13.48 -5.53
C HIS A 52 -20.29 -12.54 -4.55
N VAL A 53 -19.53 -12.03 -3.60
CA VAL A 53 -19.94 -10.99 -2.67
C VAL A 53 -19.37 -9.66 -3.14
N THR A 54 -20.18 -8.59 -3.15
CA THR A 54 -19.73 -7.24 -3.55
C THR A 54 -19.99 -6.25 -2.43
N ILE A 55 -18.92 -5.57 -1.99
CA ILE A 55 -18.97 -4.44 -1.08
C ILE A 55 -18.99 -3.18 -1.92
N GLU A 56 -20.11 -2.45 -1.86
CA GLU A 56 -20.34 -1.29 -2.70
C GLU A 56 -19.79 0.00 -2.08
N GLY A 57 -19.19 0.83 -2.93
CA GLY A 57 -18.81 2.19 -2.56
C GLY A 57 -17.70 2.27 -1.53
N LEU A 58 -16.55 1.66 -1.78
CA LEU A 58 -15.37 1.66 -0.90
C LEU A 58 -15.04 3.02 -0.28
N SER A 59 -15.21 4.11 -1.06
CA SER A 59 -14.96 5.46 -0.57
C SER A 59 -15.87 5.92 0.58
N ARG A 60 -16.95 5.18 0.87
CA ARG A 60 -17.85 5.47 1.99
C ARG A 60 -17.43 4.78 3.28
N SER A 61 -16.67 3.69 3.14
CA SER A 61 -16.22 2.83 4.24
C SER A 61 -14.82 3.22 4.76
N PHE A 62 -14.15 4.15 4.08
CA PHE A 62 -12.82 4.59 4.47
C PHE A 62 -12.82 6.04 4.94
N ASN A 63 -11.94 6.36 5.87
CA ASN A 63 -11.66 7.74 6.26
C ASN A 63 -11.34 8.57 5.00
N LYS A 64 -12.00 9.74 4.87
CA LYS A 64 -11.91 10.59 3.66
C LYS A 64 -10.50 11.11 3.41
N GLU A 65 -9.75 11.36 4.45
CA GLU A 65 -8.38 11.87 4.36
C GLU A 65 -7.45 10.81 3.76
N TYR A 66 -7.44 9.61 4.32
CA TYR A 66 -6.65 8.49 3.79
C TYR A 66 -7.08 8.08 2.38
N TRP A 67 -8.37 8.16 2.08
CA TRP A 67 -8.86 7.97 0.72
C TRP A 67 -8.33 9.02 -0.27
N ASN A 68 -8.15 10.27 0.17
CA ASN A 68 -7.55 11.32 -0.64
C ASN A 68 -6.05 11.12 -0.81
N TYR A 69 -5.31 10.70 0.22
CA TYR A 69 -3.91 10.31 0.08
C TYR A 69 -3.73 9.14 -0.90
N ALA A 70 -4.60 8.13 -0.86
CA ALA A 70 -4.59 7.04 -1.82
C ALA A 70 -4.77 7.52 -3.27
N LYS A 71 -5.62 8.53 -3.51
CA LYS A 71 -5.76 9.15 -4.85
C LYS A 71 -4.49 9.85 -5.30
N LEU A 72 -3.82 10.59 -4.41
CA LEU A 72 -2.56 11.28 -4.73
C LEU A 72 -1.46 10.26 -5.05
N ILE A 73 -1.31 9.23 -4.22
CA ILE A 73 -0.34 8.15 -4.45
C ILE A 73 -0.65 7.42 -5.77
N SER A 74 -1.92 7.12 -6.05
CA SER A 74 -2.33 6.55 -7.33
C SER A 74 -1.97 7.45 -8.52
N GLY A 75 -2.07 8.77 -8.36
CA GLY A 75 -1.60 9.74 -9.36
C GLY A 75 -0.11 9.58 -9.62
N ILE A 76 0.72 9.56 -8.58
CA ILE A 76 2.17 9.39 -8.65
C ILE A 76 2.55 8.06 -9.32
N LEU A 77 1.88 6.95 -8.95
CA LEU A 77 2.11 5.63 -9.53
C LEU A 77 1.80 5.58 -11.03
N ARG A 78 0.74 6.26 -11.49
CA ARG A 78 0.40 6.36 -12.92
C ARG A 78 1.47 7.07 -13.73
N TYR A 79 2.16 8.05 -13.15
CA TYR A 79 3.29 8.74 -13.77
C TYR A 79 4.62 7.97 -13.63
N ARG A 80 4.57 6.71 -13.15
CA ARG A 80 5.73 5.81 -13.10
C ARG A 80 6.88 6.33 -12.25
N MET A 81 6.58 7.06 -11.16
CA MET A 81 7.61 7.37 -10.17
C MET A 81 8.20 6.05 -9.64
N PRO A 82 9.55 5.93 -9.51
CA PRO A 82 10.17 4.72 -8.94
C PRO A 82 9.59 4.39 -7.56
N LEU A 83 9.27 3.13 -7.30
CA LEU A 83 8.62 2.72 -6.05
C LEU A 83 9.45 3.03 -4.81
N THR A 84 10.78 2.99 -4.91
CA THR A 84 11.69 3.43 -3.84
C THR A 84 11.46 4.89 -3.44
N GLU A 85 11.22 5.76 -4.43
CA GLU A 85 10.93 7.17 -4.18
C GLU A 85 9.51 7.38 -3.64
N VAL A 86 8.54 6.59 -4.09
CA VAL A 86 7.16 6.61 -3.56
C VAL A 86 7.15 6.20 -2.09
N VAL A 87 7.83 5.11 -1.75
CA VAL A 87 7.96 4.63 -0.36
C VAL A 87 8.65 5.69 0.50
N ARG A 88 9.76 6.28 0.03
CA ARG A 88 10.47 7.37 0.73
C ARG A 88 9.55 8.57 0.98
N LEU A 89 8.79 8.99 -0.02
CA LEU A 89 7.84 10.10 0.10
C LEU A 89 6.80 9.82 1.19
N ILE A 90 6.27 8.60 1.23
CA ILE A 90 5.28 8.18 2.24
C ILE A 90 5.93 8.13 3.63
N ASP A 91 7.15 7.65 3.76
CA ASP A 91 7.89 7.60 5.03
C ASP A 91 8.09 9.00 5.64
N HIS A 92 8.23 10.03 4.80
CA HIS A 92 8.39 11.43 5.23
C HIS A 92 7.06 12.14 5.55
N LEU A 93 5.90 11.51 5.35
CA LEU A 93 4.63 12.10 5.76
C LEU A 93 4.54 12.18 7.29
N ASN A 94 4.30 13.39 7.81
CA ASN A 94 4.01 13.62 9.22
C ASN A 94 2.51 13.43 9.44
N LEU A 95 2.13 12.24 9.88
CA LEU A 95 0.76 11.92 10.28
C LEU A 95 0.72 11.83 11.81
N GLU A 96 -0.36 12.30 12.42
CA GLU A 96 -0.52 12.36 13.88
C GLU A 96 -0.58 10.97 14.55
N GLU A 97 -0.69 9.90 13.78
CA GLU A 97 -0.80 8.53 14.27
C GLU A 97 0.57 7.92 14.59
N SER A 98 0.78 7.57 15.83
CA SER A 98 2.04 7.00 16.37
C SER A 98 2.05 5.46 16.50
N TYR A 99 1.04 4.75 15.99
CA TYR A 99 0.92 3.31 16.16
C TYR A 99 1.67 2.51 15.08
N ILE A 100 2.20 1.33 15.45
CA ILE A 100 2.92 0.40 14.55
C ILE A 100 2.07 0.00 13.34
N ASN A 101 0.76 -0.11 13.51
CA ASN A 101 -0.19 -0.46 12.45
C ASN A 101 -0.84 0.78 11.82
N THR A 102 -0.07 1.81 11.58
CA THR A 102 -0.57 3.02 10.92
C THR A 102 -0.89 2.77 9.44
N TRP A 103 -1.74 3.60 8.88
CA TRP A 103 -2.02 3.64 7.45
C TRP A 103 -0.72 3.74 6.63
N LYS A 104 0.22 4.60 7.05
CA LYS A 104 1.54 4.81 6.43
C LYS A 104 2.34 3.51 6.31
N ASN A 105 2.47 2.78 7.40
CA ASN A 105 3.22 1.51 7.44
C ASN A 105 2.53 0.43 6.58
N GLY A 106 1.21 0.35 6.60
CA GLY A 106 0.45 -0.58 5.77
C GLY A 106 0.62 -0.33 4.27
N VAL A 107 0.58 0.94 3.85
CA VAL A 107 0.80 1.34 2.45
C VAL A 107 2.24 1.04 2.02
N ASN A 108 3.23 1.40 2.84
CA ASN A 108 4.63 1.14 2.54
C ASN A 108 4.92 -0.36 2.44
N ARG A 109 4.41 -1.16 3.37
CA ARG A 109 4.54 -2.63 3.31
C ARG A 109 3.99 -3.18 2.00
N ALA A 110 2.78 -2.76 1.60
CA ALA A 110 2.17 -3.19 0.35
C ALA A 110 2.96 -2.77 -0.89
N LEU A 111 3.52 -1.57 -0.93
CA LEU A 111 4.31 -1.09 -2.08
C LEU A 111 5.70 -1.73 -2.14
N ARG A 112 6.33 -1.98 -1.00
CA ARG A 112 7.66 -2.60 -0.92
C ARG A 112 7.69 -4.01 -1.52
N THR A 113 6.58 -4.76 -1.48
CA THR A 113 6.51 -6.10 -2.09
C THR A 113 6.70 -6.10 -3.61
N PHE A 114 6.56 -4.92 -4.25
CA PHE A 114 6.78 -4.74 -5.69
C PHE A 114 8.15 -4.13 -6.02
N ILE A 115 9.01 -3.89 -5.04
CA ILE A 115 10.38 -3.45 -5.26
C ILE A 115 11.24 -4.71 -5.46
N PRO A 116 11.99 -4.82 -6.57
CA PRO A 116 12.83 -5.99 -6.81
C PRO A 116 13.87 -6.21 -5.71
N ASP A 117 14.07 -7.45 -5.32
CA ASP A 117 15.08 -7.83 -4.34
C ASP A 117 16.49 -7.38 -4.77
N GLY A 118 17.28 -6.97 -3.80
CA GLY A 118 18.61 -6.40 -4.04
C GLY A 118 18.62 -4.92 -4.44
N THR A 119 17.46 -4.28 -4.64
CA THR A 119 17.39 -2.83 -4.88
C THR A 119 17.94 -2.09 -3.68
N VAL A 120 18.86 -1.14 -3.91
CA VAL A 120 19.47 -0.34 -2.83
C VAL A 120 18.43 0.61 -2.24
N SER A 121 18.30 0.59 -0.91
CA SER A 121 17.54 1.61 -0.16
C SER A 121 18.45 2.81 0.06
N LYS A 122 18.14 3.91 -0.61
CA LYS A 122 18.90 5.16 -0.51
C LYS A 122 18.47 5.95 0.74
N ASP A 123 19.39 6.75 1.26
CA ASP A 123 19.15 7.74 2.32
C ASP A 123 18.72 7.19 3.69
N GLN A 124 18.94 5.91 3.95
CA GLN A 124 18.73 5.30 5.26
C GLN A 124 20.05 4.75 5.82
N LEU A 125 20.26 4.99 7.10
CA LEU A 125 21.35 4.37 7.87
C LEU A 125 20.82 3.08 8.49
N CYS A 126 21.64 2.05 8.51
CA CYS A 126 21.33 0.86 9.29
C CYS A 126 21.22 1.21 10.79
N PRO A 127 20.10 1.00 11.46
CA PRO A 127 19.96 1.36 12.88
C PRO A 127 20.84 0.52 13.80
N SER A 128 21.37 -0.61 13.31
CA SER A 128 22.22 -1.52 14.08
C SER A 128 23.71 -1.24 13.91
N CYS A 129 24.20 -0.93 12.70
CA CYS A 129 25.63 -0.77 12.43
C CYS A 129 26.00 0.56 11.76
N ASN A 130 25.03 1.45 11.53
CA ASN A 130 25.18 2.74 10.87
C ASN A 130 25.76 2.68 9.43
N ASP A 131 25.75 1.52 8.79
CA ASP A 131 26.15 1.42 7.40
C ASP A 131 25.19 2.19 6.49
N VAL A 132 25.77 3.01 5.61
CA VAL A 132 25.06 3.92 4.69
C VAL A 132 24.75 3.25 3.35
N LYS A 133 25.47 2.18 3.01
CA LYS A 133 25.42 1.56 1.66
C LYS A 133 24.90 0.12 1.65
N GLY A 134 24.76 -0.48 2.81
CA GLY A 134 24.41 -1.91 2.95
C GLY A 134 22.93 -2.22 2.94
N LEU A 135 22.06 -1.22 2.94
CA LEU A 135 20.62 -1.44 2.99
C LEU A 135 20.05 -1.76 1.61
N ILE A 136 19.38 -2.91 1.52
CA ILE A 136 18.68 -3.37 0.31
C ILE A 136 17.26 -3.78 0.64
N TYR A 137 16.39 -3.76 -0.38
CA TYR A 137 15.08 -4.41 -0.31
C TYR A 137 15.24 -5.92 -0.54
N GLU A 138 14.61 -6.73 0.30
CA GLU A 138 14.55 -8.20 0.19
C GLU A 138 13.20 -8.66 0.74
N GLU A 139 12.38 -9.33 -0.07
CA GLU A 139 11.04 -9.82 0.27
C GLU A 139 10.11 -8.74 0.90
N GLY A 140 10.17 -7.52 0.39
CA GLY A 140 9.40 -6.39 0.89
C GLY A 140 9.91 -5.76 2.20
N CYS A 141 11.00 -6.28 2.78
CA CYS A 141 11.69 -5.73 3.94
C CYS A 141 12.94 -4.96 3.53
N VAL A 142 13.51 -4.18 4.46
CA VAL A 142 14.83 -3.56 4.28
C VAL A 142 15.84 -4.33 5.10
N LYS A 143 16.87 -4.87 4.45
CA LYS A 143 17.90 -5.70 5.06
C LYS A 143 19.28 -5.06 4.91
N CYS A 144 20.07 -5.10 5.97
CA CYS A 144 21.46 -4.64 5.95
C CYS A 144 22.39 -5.81 5.55
N LYS A 145 23.14 -5.64 4.46
CA LYS A 145 24.12 -6.63 4.03
C LYS A 145 25.31 -6.76 4.98
N SER A 146 25.65 -5.69 5.70
CA SER A 146 26.83 -5.65 6.56
C SER A 146 26.63 -6.35 7.90
N CYS A 147 25.45 -6.24 8.53
CA CYS A 147 25.21 -6.83 9.84
C CYS A 147 24.00 -7.79 9.88
N GLY A 148 23.28 -7.96 8.78
CA GLY A 148 22.10 -8.83 8.71
C GLY A 148 20.82 -8.25 9.36
N HIS A 149 20.87 -7.04 9.91
CA HIS A 149 19.68 -6.41 10.50
C HIS A 149 18.57 -6.27 9.46
N THR A 150 17.34 -6.64 9.83
CA THR A 150 16.17 -6.58 8.95
C THR A 150 15.06 -5.77 9.60
N THR A 151 14.49 -4.85 8.84
CA THR A 151 13.33 -4.06 9.25
C THR A 151 12.18 -4.31 8.27
N CYS A 152 11.13 -4.98 8.76
CA CYS A 152 9.86 -5.15 8.06
C CYS A 152 8.84 -4.24 8.75
N SER A 153 8.38 -3.22 8.09
CA SER A 153 7.38 -2.27 8.62
C SER A 153 5.99 -2.84 8.52
#